data_917796a77fd8b9449e2ecc5690800078
#
_entry.id   917796a77fd8b9449e2ecc5690800078
#
_cell.length_a   1.000
_cell.length_b   1.000
_cell.length_c   1.000
_cell.angle_alpha   90.00
_cell.angle_beta   90.00
_cell.angle_gamma   90.00
#
_symmetry.space_group_name_H-M   'P 1'
#
loop_
_entity.id
_entity.type
_entity.pdbx_description
1 polymer ?
#
loop_
_entity_poly.entity_id
_entity_poly.type
_entity_poly.pdbx_seq_one_letter_code
_entity_poly.pdbx_strand_id
1 'polypeptide(L)'
;MNRRYRKTVIAGNWKMNMTATETKKFAEDIKKIMPRAKWCETLICVPACNIQTAAKAFKDLRISVGAENVYFEEKGAYTGEVSADLLKDLGVKYVIVGHSERRQYFCETDATVNKKVHAVLNAGMNPIICVGESLEQRETGITNEWIALQVKSALYGVPADKLRRCIIAYEPIWAIGTGKTATAEQAGEVCSNLRATIRALYGARVARAVTIQYGGSMNPKNAAELLAQPDIDGGLIGGAALKAEQFVDIINAANQE
;
A
#
# COMPACT_ATOMS: atom_id res chain seq x y z
N MET A 1 7.41 -8.48 14.32
CA MET A 1 7.58 -7.10 13.80
C MET A 1 8.37 -6.22 14.76
N ASN A 2 9.23 -5.29 14.28
CA ASN A 2 9.97 -4.36 15.14
C ASN A 2 9.31 -2.96 15.13
N ARG A 3 8.25 -2.79 15.90
CA ARG A 3 7.45 -1.54 15.99
C ARG A 3 8.21 -0.32 16.52
N ARG A 4 9.36 -0.53 17.16
CA ARG A 4 10.19 0.56 17.68
C ARG A 4 10.71 1.48 16.57
N TYR A 5 10.93 0.94 15.38
CA TYR A 5 11.56 1.67 14.27
C TYR A 5 10.64 1.85 13.07
N ARG A 6 9.59 1.05 12.95
CA ARG A 6 8.68 1.01 11.81
C ARG A 6 7.24 1.22 12.23
N LYS A 7 6.47 1.89 11.38
CA LYS A 7 5.02 2.01 11.58
C LYS A 7 4.33 0.76 11.05
N THR A 8 3.37 0.26 11.82
CA THR A 8 2.38 -0.67 11.29
C THR A 8 1.36 0.10 10.49
N VAL A 9 1.10 -0.31 9.25
CA VAL A 9 0.17 0.38 8.34
C VAL A 9 -0.83 -0.62 7.76
N ILE A 10 -2.11 -0.43 8.05
CA ILE A 10 -3.22 -1.19 7.48
C ILE A 10 -3.91 -0.31 6.45
N ALA A 11 -3.74 -0.64 5.18
CA ALA A 11 -4.24 0.13 4.04
C ALA A 11 -5.31 -0.65 3.29
N GLY A 12 -6.50 -0.09 3.15
CA GLY A 12 -7.51 -0.58 2.21
C GLY A 12 -7.22 -0.08 0.79
N ASN A 13 -7.32 -0.94 -0.19
CA ASN A 13 -7.37 -0.60 -1.61
C ASN A 13 -8.75 -1.02 -2.13
N TRP A 14 -9.63 -0.06 -2.31
CA TRP A 14 -11.00 -0.36 -2.76
C TRP A 14 -11.09 -0.75 -4.22
N LYS A 15 -10.04 -0.45 -4.98
CA LYS A 15 -10.02 -0.68 -6.43
C LYS A 15 -11.23 0.02 -7.07
N MET A 16 -11.77 -0.51 -8.16
CA MET A 16 -12.94 0.06 -8.85
C MET A 16 -14.24 -0.37 -8.18
N ASN A 17 -14.43 0.02 -6.91
CA ASN A 17 -15.63 -0.28 -6.13
C ASN A 17 -16.07 0.96 -5.33
N MET A 18 -17.26 0.88 -4.75
CA MET A 18 -17.89 1.87 -3.88
C MET A 18 -18.33 3.15 -4.61
N THR A 19 -19.61 3.36 -4.63
CA THR A 19 -20.22 4.66 -4.97
C THR A 19 -20.03 5.67 -3.84
N ALA A 20 -20.34 6.94 -4.10
CA ALA A 20 -20.32 7.97 -3.06
C ALA A 20 -21.29 7.68 -1.90
N THR A 21 -22.44 7.05 -2.19
CA THR A 21 -23.41 6.64 -1.18
C THR A 21 -22.90 5.49 -0.32
N GLU A 22 -22.30 4.48 -0.94
CA GLU A 22 -21.69 3.35 -0.24
C GLU A 22 -20.48 3.78 0.59
N THR A 23 -19.69 4.76 0.11
CA THR A 23 -18.59 5.38 0.87
C THR A 23 -19.09 6.00 2.18
N LYS A 24 -20.19 6.75 2.14
CA LYS A 24 -20.80 7.33 3.35
C LYS A 24 -21.30 6.25 4.30
N LYS A 25 -22.01 5.25 3.76
CA LYS A 25 -22.51 4.13 4.56
C LYS A 25 -21.37 3.37 5.23
N PHE A 26 -20.30 3.08 4.51
CA PHE A 26 -19.11 2.44 5.07
C PHE A 26 -18.52 3.26 6.23
N ALA A 27 -18.43 4.60 6.08
CA ALA A 27 -17.94 5.48 7.15
C ALA A 27 -18.82 5.43 8.39
N GLU A 28 -20.15 5.40 8.23
CA GLU A 28 -21.10 5.25 9.34
C GLU A 28 -20.96 3.90 10.03
N ASP A 29 -20.78 2.82 9.28
CA ASP A 29 -20.69 1.47 9.83
C ASP A 29 -19.35 1.28 10.55
N ILE A 30 -18.22 1.66 9.94
CA ILE A 30 -16.91 1.51 10.58
C ILE A 30 -16.76 2.39 11.83
N LYS A 31 -17.40 3.55 11.88
CA LYS A 31 -17.40 4.45 13.05
C LYS A 31 -17.91 3.76 14.32
N LYS A 32 -18.86 2.85 14.19
CA LYS A 32 -19.48 2.14 15.32
C LYS A 32 -18.54 1.12 15.96
N ILE A 33 -17.62 0.57 15.15
CA ILE A 33 -16.79 -0.59 15.54
C ILE A 33 -15.29 -0.31 15.55
N MET A 34 -14.88 0.89 15.09
CA MET A 34 -13.45 1.27 15.05
C MET A 34 -12.83 1.28 16.46
N PRO A 35 -11.67 0.65 16.69
CA PRO A 35 -11.02 0.62 17.99
C PRO A 35 -10.72 2.02 18.53
N ARG A 36 -10.87 2.22 19.85
CA ARG A 36 -10.55 3.50 20.49
C ARG A 36 -9.04 3.74 20.60
N ALA A 37 -8.26 2.69 20.83
CA ALA A 37 -6.79 2.77 20.86
C ALA A 37 -6.21 2.79 19.45
N LYS A 38 -5.04 3.40 19.29
CA LYS A 38 -4.33 3.47 18.01
C LYS A 38 -3.01 2.73 18.11
N TRP A 39 -2.94 1.53 17.55
CA TRP A 39 -1.71 0.72 17.45
C TRP A 39 -1.15 0.62 16.04
N CYS A 40 -1.88 1.11 15.04
CA CYS A 40 -1.41 1.17 13.66
C CYS A 40 -1.91 2.45 12.96
N GLU A 41 -1.27 2.80 11.86
CA GLU A 41 -1.82 3.76 10.90
C GLU A 41 -2.86 3.04 10.04
N THR A 42 -4.06 3.60 9.98
CA THR A 42 -5.16 3.07 9.16
C THR A 42 -5.48 4.04 8.04
N LEU A 43 -5.59 3.54 6.83
CA LEU A 43 -5.96 4.33 5.67
C LEU A 43 -6.78 3.53 4.66
N ILE A 44 -7.52 4.23 3.82
CA ILE A 44 -8.27 3.64 2.71
C ILE A 44 -7.96 4.45 1.45
N CYS A 45 -7.44 3.75 0.43
CA CYS A 45 -7.28 4.28 -0.91
C CYS A 45 -8.57 4.03 -1.68
N VAL A 46 -9.14 5.10 -2.23
CA VAL A 46 -10.44 5.11 -2.89
C VAL A 46 -10.31 5.56 -4.36
N PRO A 47 -11.25 5.18 -5.24
CA PRO A 47 -11.34 5.74 -6.58
C PRO A 47 -11.33 7.27 -6.58
N ALA A 48 -10.73 7.89 -7.60
CA ALA A 48 -10.59 9.35 -7.68
C ALA A 48 -11.92 10.11 -7.50
N CYS A 49 -13.02 9.57 -8.06
CA CYS A 49 -14.37 10.14 -7.92
C CYS A 49 -14.91 10.15 -6.48
N ASN A 50 -14.35 9.34 -5.59
CA ASN A 50 -14.77 9.20 -4.19
C ASN A 50 -13.89 9.95 -3.18
N ILE A 51 -12.74 10.50 -3.60
CA ILE A 51 -11.77 11.13 -2.68
C ILE A 51 -12.42 12.24 -1.85
N GLN A 52 -13.17 13.16 -2.49
CA GLN A 52 -13.82 14.26 -1.77
C GLN A 52 -14.88 13.74 -0.78
N THR A 53 -15.64 12.73 -1.18
CA THR A 53 -16.64 12.09 -0.30
C THR A 53 -15.97 11.39 0.88
N ALA A 54 -14.92 10.64 0.64
CA ALA A 54 -14.16 9.94 1.67
C ALA A 54 -13.48 10.91 2.64
N ALA A 55 -12.87 12.00 2.13
CA ALA A 55 -12.25 13.03 2.95
C ALA A 55 -13.23 13.67 3.94
N LYS A 56 -14.47 13.90 3.52
CA LYS A 56 -15.54 14.40 4.39
C LYS A 56 -16.04 13.34 5.36
N ALA A 57 -16.31 12.12 4.87
CA ALA A 57 -16.90 11.04 5.66
C ALA A 57 -15.95 10.49 6.73
N PHE A 58 -14.63 10.48 6.47
CA PHE A 58 -13.62 9.96 7.40
C PHE A 58 -12.99 11.05 8.29
N LYS A 59 -13.42 12.31 8.19
CA LYS A 59 -12.83 13.45 8.91
C LYS A 59 -12.64 13.19 10.41
N ASP A 60 -13.66 12.63 11.05
CA ASP A 60 -13.67 12.36 12.50
C ASP A 60 -13.27 10.90 12.83
N LEU A 61 -12.85 10.15 11.82
CA LEU A 61 -12.34 8.79 11.97
C LEU A 61 -10.80 8.81 11.97
N ARG A 62 -10.21 7.82 12.63
CA ARG A 62 -8.74 7.63 12.58
C ARG A 62 -8.32 6.92 11.29
N ILE A 63 -8.94 7.26 10.18
CA ILE A 63 -8.70 6.70 8.85
C ILE A 63 -8.23 7.82 7.94
N SER A 64 -7.04 7.69 7.39
CA SER A 64 -6.52 8.60 6.39
C SER A 64 -7.06 8.22 5.00
N VAL A 65 -7.30 9.23 4.15
CA VAL A 65 -7.67 8.99 2.75
C VAL A 65 -6.41 8.84 1.91
N GLY A 66 -6.40 7.80 1.08
CA GLY A 66 -5.43 7.57 0.04
C GLY A 66 -6.06 7.63 -1.36
N ALA A 67 -5.21 7.75 -2.38
CA ALA A 67 -5.57 7.61 -3.78
C ALA A 67 -5.00 6.32 -4.36
N GLU A 68 -5.68 5.75 -5.35
CA GLU A 68 -5.28 4.48 -6.01
C GLU A 68 -4.29 4.68 -7.14
N ASN A 69 -4.08 5.92 -7.57
CA ASN A 69 -3.17 6.32 -8.62
C ASN A 69 -2.87 7.82 -8.56
N VAL A 70 -1.86 8.26 -9.31
CA VAL A 70 -1.52 9.64 -9.58
C VAL A 70 -0.83 9.72 -10.93
N TYR A 71 -0.94 10.85 -11.62
CA TYR A 71 -0.06 11.17 -12.74
C TYR A 71 1.18 11.93 -12.25
N PHE A 72 2.29 11.78 -12.95
CA PHE A 72 3.58 12.33 -12.50
C PHE A 72 3.83 13.79 -12.93
N GLU A 73 3.06 14.32 -13.87
CA GLU A 73 3.12 15.73 -14.25
C GLU A 73 2.24 16.57 -13.31
N GLU A 74 2.68 17.79 -13.02
CA GLU A 74 1.99 18.69 -12.09
C GLU A 74 0.67 19.19 -12.69
N LYS A 75 0.66 19.55 -13.95
CA LYS A 75 -0.49 20.07 -14.72
C LYS A 75 -0.24 19.98 -16.21
N GLY A 76 -1.30 20.06 -17.01
CA GLY A 76 -1.16 20.11 -18.46
C GLY A 76 -2.27 19.39 -19.23
N ALA A 77 -2.03 19.12 -20.50
CA ALA A 77 -2.96 18.48 -21.43
C ALA A 77 -2.92 16.94 -21.24
N TYR A 78 -3.39 16.46 -20.11
CA TYR A 78 -3.43 15.04 -19.72
C TYR A 78 -4.85 14.67 -19.32
N THR A 79 -5.76 14.72 -20.29
CA THR A 79 -7.21 14.52 -20.08
C THR A 79 -7.49 13.20 -19.35
N GLY A 80 -8.16 13.27 -18.20
CA GLY A 80 -8.52 12.13 -17.38
C GLY A 80 -7.53 11.81 -16.24
N GLU A 81 -6.33 12.39 -16.25
CA GLU A 81 -5.33 12.19 -15.19
C GLU A 81 -5.54 13.12 -13.97
N VAL A 82 -5.03 12.66 -12.83
CA VAL A 82 -5.08 13.40 -11.57
C VAL A 82 -3.66 13.61 -11.05
N SER A 83 -3.24 14.87 -10.90
CA SER A 83 -1.90 15.20 -10.41
C SER A 83 -1.77 15.10 -8.89
N ALA A 84 -0.53 15.10 -8.42
CA ALA A 84 -0.24 15.05 -6.98
C ALA A 84 -0.79 16.29 -6.23
N ASP A 85 -0.74 17.46 -6.84
CA ASP A 85 -1.27 18.69 -6.22
C ASP A 85 -2.79 18.67 -6.10
N LEU A 86 -3.52 18.15 -7.11
CA LEU A 86 -4.96 17.95 -7.03
C LEU A 86 -5.35 16.99 -5.90
N LEU A 87 -4.58 15.89 -5.72
CA LEU A 87 -4.81 14.96 -4.62
C LEU A 87 -4.53 15.58 -3.25
N LYS A 88 -3.46 16.36 -3.15
CA LYS A 88 -3.07 17.02 -1.91
C LYS A 88 -4.12 18.06 -1.47
N ASP A 89 -4.67 18.84 -2.39
CA ASP A 89 -5.73 19.82 -2.12
C ASP A 89 -6.98 19.13 -1.54
N LEU A 90 -7.28 17.92 -1.96
CA LEU A 90 -8.37 17.10 -1.42
C LEU A 90 -8.03 16.41 -0.07
N GLY A 91 -6.84 16.65 0.50
CA GLY A 91 -6.41 16.11 1.79
C GLY A 91 -5.89 14.66 1.74
N VAL A 92 -5.57 14.14 0.55
CA VAL A 92 -4.95 12.82 0.37
C VAL A 92 -3.59 12.79 1.05
N LYS A 93 -3.30 11.70 1.79
CA LYS A 93 -2.02 11.51 2.50
C LYS A 93 -1.17 10.38 1.92
N TYR A 94 -1.78 9.42 1.26
CA TYR A 94 -1.12 8.24 0.71
C TYR A 94 -1.56 8.02 -0.74
N VAL A 95 -0.66 7.50 -1.56
CA VAL A 95 -0.97 7.21 -2.97
C VAL A 95 -0.37 5.87 -3.36
N ILE A 96 -1.19 4.96 -3.87
CA ILE A 96 -0.74 3.71 -4.47
C ILE A 96 -0.10 4.03 -5.82
N VAL A 97 1.09 3.48 -6.07
CA VAL A 97 1.79 3.59 -7.35
C VAL A 97 2.33 2.22 -7.77
N GLY A 98 2.27 1.90 -9.03
CA GLY A 98 2.80 0.66 -9.57
C GLY A 98 1.99 -0.59 -9.22
N HIS A 99 0.71 -0.46 -8.82
CA HIS A 99 -0.14 -1.62 -8.54
C HIS A 99 -0.16 -2.61 -9.71
N SER A 100 -0.15 -3.91 -9.42
CA SER A 100 -0.07 -4.97 -10.44
C SER A 100 -1.12 -4.83 -11.55
N GLU A 101 -2.36 -4.48 -11.21
CA GLU A 101 -3.42 -4.24 -12.20
C GLU A 101 -3.07 -3.08 -13.13
N ARG A 102 -2.41 -2.01 -12.66
CA ARG A 102 -2.01 -0.89 -13.50
C ARG A 102 -0.85 -1.25 -14.42
N ARG A 103 0.07 -2.07 -13.95
CA ARG A 103 1.14 -2.62 -14.79
C ARG A 103 0.57 -3.52 -15.89
N GLN A 104 -0.39 -4.37 -15.54
CA GLN A 104 -0.98 -5.35 -16.44
C GLN A 104 -1.94 -4.72 -17.46
N TYR A 105 -2.83 -3.83 -17.03
CA TYR A 105 -3.94 -3.34 -17.86
C TYR A 105 -3.72 -1.94 -18.43
N PHE A 106 -2.84 -1.14 -17.81
CA PHE A 106 -2.64 0.27 -18.17
C PHE A 106 -1.18 0.60 -18.52
N CYS A 107 -0.39 -0.39 -18.88
CA CYS A 107 0.99 -0.25 -19.36
C CYS A 107 1.90 0.56 -18.40
N GLU A 108 1.67 0.51 -17.11
CA GLU A 108 2.50 1.19 -16.12
C GLU A 108 3.85 0.47 -16.01
N THR A 109 4.95 1.20 -16.24
CA THR A 109 6.32 0.68 -16.22
C THR A 109 7.07 1.09 -14.96
N ASP A 110 8.21 0.45 -14.67
CA ASP A 110 9.06 0.85 -13.54
C ASP A 110 9.54 2.31 -13.66
N ALA A 111 9.78 2.79 -14.89
CA ALA A 111 10.14 4.18 -15.14
C ALA A 111 9.01 5.16 -14.79
N THR A 112 7.75 4.83 -15.16
CA THR A 112 6.60 5.66 -14.81
C THR A 112 6.29 5.59 -13.31
N VAL A 113 6.48 4.43 -12.68
CA VAL A 113 6.35 4.27 -11.22
C VAL A 113 7.35 5.14 -10.48
N ASN A 114 8.63 5.16 -10.90
CA ASN A 114 9.64 6.04 -10.31
C ASN A 114 9.24 7.52 -10.39
N LYS A 115 8.79 8.00 -11.57
CA LYS A 115 8.31 9.37 -11.73
C LYS A 115 7.15 9.68 -10.76
N LYS A 116 6.19 8.75 -10.60
CA LYS A 116 5.07 8.89 -9.66
C LYS A 116 5.54 8.93 -8.20
N VAL A 117 6.53 8.11 -7.82
CA VAL A 117 7.14 8.15 -6.49
C VAL A 117 7.69 9.54 -6.19
N HIS A 118 8.45 10.12 -7.13
CA HIS A 118 8.98 11.48 -6.99
C HIS A 118 7.87 12.53 -6.87
N ALA A 119 6.84 12.48 -7.72
CA ALA A 119 5.72 13.41 -7.68
C ALA A 119 5.00 13.38 -6.33
N VAL A 120 4.69 12.17 -5.81
CA VAL A 120 4.03 11.99 -4.51
C VAL A 120 4.89 12.53 -3.36
N LEU A 121 6.19 12.23 -3.34
CA LEU A 121 7.12 12.69 -2.32
C LEU A 121 7.33 14.21 -2.35
N ASN A 122 7.39 14.80 -3.54
CA ASN A 122 7.56 16.25 -3.71
C ASN A 122 6.31 17.01 -3.27
N ALA A 123 5.12 16.48 -3.53
CA ALA A 123 3.86 17.03 -3.02
C ALA A 123 3.69 16.86 -1.50
N GLY A 124 4.61 16.16 -0.84
CA GLY A 124 4.55 15.94 0.61
C GLY A 124 3.64 14.79 1.04
N MET A 125 3.22 13.90 0.14
CA MET A 125 2.46 12.68 0.43
C MET A 125 3.35 11.45 0.57
N ASN A 126 2.76 10.30 0.89
CA ASN A 126 3.46 9.05 1.13
C ASN A 126 3.11 8.04 0.03
N PRO A 127 4.06 7.62 -0.81
CA PRO A 127 3.79 6.59 -1.82
C PRO A 127 3.71 5.20 -1.19
N ILE A 128 2.73 4.40 -1.63
CA ILE A 128 2.65 2.95 -1.43
C ILE A 128 3.07 2.33 -2.76
N ILE A 129 4.29 1.83 -2.79
CA ILE A 129 4.95 1.35 -4.00
C ILE A 129 4.72 -0.14 -4.11
N CYS A 130 3.95 -0.57 -5.11
CA CYS A 130 3.64 -1.96 -5.34
C CYS A 130 4.72 -2.63 -6.20
N VAL A 131 5.19 -3.77 -5.72
CA VAL A 131 6.14 -4.64 -6.40
C VAL A 131 5.71 -6.09 -6.25
N GLY A 132 5.98 -6.92 -7.24
CA GLY A 132 5.60 -8.33 -7.17
C GLY A 132 5.95 -9.10 -8.44
N GLU A 133 5.98 -10.40 -8.30
CA GLU A 133 6.31 -11.35 -9.36
C GLU A 133 5.07 -12.08 -9.90
N SER A 134 5.13 -12.46 -11.18
CA SER A 134 4.20 -13.38 -11.80
C SER A 134 4.44 -14.84 -11.35
N LEU A 135 3.50 -15.72 -11.68
CA LEU A 135 3.68 -17.17 -11.43
C LEU A 135 4.90 -17.72 -12.17
N GLU A 136 5.09 -17.34 -13.42
CA GLU A 136 6.23 -17.75 -14.22
C GLU A 136 7.57 -17.35 -13.59
N GLN A 137 7.67 -16.10 -13.11
CA GLN A 137 8.87 -15.60 -12.44
C GLN A 137 9.15 -16.34 -11.13
N ARG A 138 8.10 -16.74 -10.42
CA ARG A 138 8.22 -17.54 -9.22
C ARG A 138 8.67 -18.98 -9.51
N GLU A 139 8.06 -19.62 -10.50
CA GLU A 139 8.38 -21.00 -10.88
C GLU A 139 9.79 -21.14 -11.49
N THR A 140 10.27 -20.10 -12.18
CA THR A 140 11.64 -20.02 -12.70
C THR A 140 12.68 -19.64 -11.65
N GLY A 141 12.25 -19.31 -10.40
CA GLY A 141 13.16 -19.03 -9.29
C GLY A 141 13.79 -17.64 -9.29
N ILE A 142 13.26 -16.68 -10.09
CA ILE A 142 13.81 -15.33 -10.20
C ILE A 142 13.04 -14.27 -9.39
N THR A 143 12.21 -14.71 -8.43
CA THR A 143 11.40 -13.82 -7.58
C THR A 143 12.22 -12.68 -6.97
N ASN A 144 13.35 -13.03 -6.35
CA ASN A 144 14.14 -12.06 -5.59
C ASN A 144 14.82 -11.02 -6.50
N GLU A 145 15.36 -11.46 -7.63
CA GLU A 145 15.98 -10.61 -8.66
C GLU A 145 14.96 -9.66 -9.27
N TRP A 146 13.78 -10.19 -9.61
CA TRP A 146 12.70 -9.41 -10.20
C TRP A 146 12.21 -8.31 -9.26
N ILE A 147 11.91 -8.67 -8.02
CA ILE A 147 11.45 -7.72 -7.00
C ILE A 147 12.54 -6.71 -6.66
N ALA A 148 13.80 -7.15 -6.57
CA ALA A 148 14.92 -6.24 -6.36
C ALA A 148 15.08 -5.23 -7.50
N LEU A 149 14.87 -5.65 -8.75
CA LEU A 149 14.87 -4.75 -9.91
C LEU A 149 13.76 -3.70 -9.78
N GLN A 150 12.53 -4.10 -9.48
CA GLN A 150 11.41 -3.18 -9.32
C GLN A 150 11.65 -2.16 -8.20
N VAL A 151 12.16 -2.60 -7.03
CA VAL A 151 12.49 -1.70 -5.90
C VAL A 151 13.59 -0.73 -6.28
N LYS A 152 14.69 -1.21 -6.89
CA LYS A 152 15.80 -0.35 -7.31
C LYS A 152 15.33 0.71 -8.31
N SER A 153 14.52 0.31 -9.27
CA SER A 153 13.96 1.21 -10.28
C SER A 153 13.02 2.24 -9.66
N ALA A 154 12.07 1.81 -8.82
CA ALA A 154 11.11 2.69 -8.17
C ALA A 154 11.76 3.72 -7.23
N LEU A 155 12.84 3.34 -6.56
CA LEU A 155 13.55 4.18 -5.59
C LEU A 155 14.75 4.93 -6.20
N TYR A 156 14.98 4.81 -7.50
CA TYR A 156 16.07 5.52 -8.15
C TYR A 156 15.98 7.04 -7.94
N GLY A 157 17.05 7.67 -7.45
CA GLY A 157 17.12 9.10 -7.16
C GLY A 157 16.33 9.57 -5.92
N VAL A 158 15.66 8.66 -5.17
CA VAL A 158 14.96 9.04 -3.95
C VAL A 158 15.97 9.28 -2.80
N PRO A 159 15.98 10.47 -2.14
CA PRO A 159 16.88 10.74 -1.03
C PRO A 159 16.59 9.86 0.19
N ALA A 160 17.65 9.48 0.92
CA ALA A 160 17.56 8.59 2.08
C ALA A 160 16.62 9.11 3.20
N ASP A 161 16.57 10.42 3.42
CA ASP A 161 15.72 11.06 4.43
C ASP A 161 14.21 10.96 4.08
N LYS A 162 13.88 10.81 2.79
CA LYS A 162 12.50 10.63 2.33
C LYS A 162 12.03 9.17 2.39
N LEU A 163 12.94 8.19 2.50
CA LEU A 163 12.59 6.75 2.43
C LEU A 163 11.60 6.29 3.52
N ARG A 164 11.67 6.86 4.73
CA ARG A 164 10.73 6.51 5.80
C ARG A 164 9.29 6.94 5.51
N ARG A 165 9.06 7.70 4.46
CA ARG A 165 7.72 8.06 3.94
C ARG A 165 7.22 7.08 2.89
N CYS A 166 8.12 6.31 2.29
CA CYS A 166 7.78 5.27 1.34
C CYS A 166 7.30 4.02 2.09
N ILE A 167 6.27 3.41 1.54
CA ILE A 167 5.78 2.09 1.93
C ILE A 167 6.01 1.19 0.73
N ILE A 168 6.56 0.00 0.92
CA ILE A 168 6.68 -1.00 -0.13
C ILE A 168 5.59 -2.05 0.09
N ALA A 169 4.75 -2.29 -0.91
CA ALA A 169 3.71 -3.32 -0.85
C ALA A 169 4.12 -4.50 -1.76
N TYR A 170 4.36 -5.64 -1.15
CA TYR A 170 4.65 -6.88 -1.87
C TYR A 170 3.36 -7.54 -2.35
N GLU A 171 3.19 -7.66 -3.64
CA GLU A 171 2.06 -8.28 -4.31
C GLU A 171 2.49 -9.60 -4.98
N PRO A 172 2.28 -10.79 -4.37
CA PRO A 172 2.39 -12.03 -5.13
C PRO A 172 1.29 -12.09 -6.19
N ILE A 173 1.58 -11.65 -7.43
CA ILE A 173 0.57 -11.45 -8.48
C ILE A 173 -0.18 -12.76 -8.77
N TRP A 174 0.52 -13.89 -8.68
CA TRP A 174 -0.03 -15.24 -8.83
C TRP A 174 -1.07 -15.63 -7.76
N ALA A 175 -1.12 -14.88 -6.64
CA ALA A 175 -2.05 -15.11 -5.52
C ALA A 175 -3.17 -14.04 -5.45
N ILE A 176 -3.19 -13.05 -6.34
CA ILE A 176 -4.20 -11.99 -6.33
C ILE A 176 -5.40 -12.40 -7.18
N GLY A 177 -6.58 -12.56 -6.55
CA GLY A 177 -7.82 -12.88 -7.26
C GLY A 177 -7.92 -14.30 -7.81
N THR A 178 -6.95 -15.17 -7.51
CA THR A 178 -6.90 -16.54 -8.05
C THR A 178 -7.44 -17.59 -7.09
N GLY A 179 -7.77 -17.21 -5.85
CA GLY A 179 -8.09 -18.14 -4.77
C GLY A 179 -6.86 -18.80 -4.13
N LYS A 180 -5.66 -18.62 -4.68
CA LYS A 180 -4.40 -19.04 -4.06
C LYS A 180 -3.95 -17.94 -3.08
N THR A 181 -3.28 -18.32 -2.01
CA THR A 181 -2.64 -17.41 -1.06
C THR A 181 -1.20 -17.86 -0.84
N ALA A 182 -0.27 -16.90 -0.76
CA ALA A 182 1.06 -17.21 -0.27
C ALA A 182 0.96 -17.60 1.21
N THR A 183 1.76 -18.55 1.67
CA THR A 183 1.87 -18.82 3.12
C THR A 183 2.51 -17.62 3.81
N ALA A 184 2.35 -17.51 5.13
CA ALA A 184 2.96 -16.43 5.90
C ALA A 184 4.50 -16.47 5.80
N GLU A 185 5.10 -17.69 5.78
CA GLU A 185 6.53 -17.90 5.61
C GLU A 185 7.01 -17.43 4.23
N GLN A 186 6.30 -17.80 3.17
CA GLN A 186 6.63 -17.36 1.80
C GLN A 186 6.58 -15.84 1.67
N ALA A 187 5.55 -15.23 2.23
CA ALA A 187 5.40 -13.76 2.25
C ALA A 187 6.51 -13.10 3.10
N GLY A 188 6.83 -13.70 4.26
CA GLY A 188 7.87 -13.23 5.17
C GLY A 188 9.26 -13.28 4.54
N GLU A 189 9.58 -14.38 3.82
CA GLU A 189 10.85 -14.52 3.10
C GLU A 189 11.04 -13.41 2.06
N VAL A 190 10.04 -13.17 1.22
CA VAL A 190 10.12 -12.14 0.19
C VAL A 190 10.21 -10.75 0.81
N CYS A 191 9.44 -10.45 1.86
CA CYS A 191 9.53 -9.17 2.57
C CYS A 191 10.90 -8.95 3.23
N SER A 192 11.55 -10.03 3.73
CA SER A 192 12.91 -9.97 4.24
C SER A 192 13.93 -9.65 3.13
N ASN A 193 13.81 -10.27 1.96
CA ASN A 193 14.64 -9.98 0.79
C ASN A 193 14.42 -8.57 0.25
N LEU A 194 13.18 -8.04 0.27
CA LEU A 194 12.88 -6.64 0.00
C LEU A 194 13.65 -5.71 0.93
N ARG A 195 13.62 -5.99 2.24
CA ARG A 195 14.34 -5.20 3.23
C ARG A 195 15.85 -5.29 3.05
N ALA A 196 16.37 -6.47 2.70
CA ALA A 196 17.80 -6.64 2.37
C ALA A 196 18.20 -5.79 1.14
N THR A 197 17.36 -5.72 0.11
CA THR A 197 17.55 -4.87 -1.06
C THR A 197 17.62 -3.37 -0.67
N ILE A 198 16.68 -2.91 0.15
CA ILE A 198 16.68 -1.51 0.65
C ILE A 198 17.92 -1.25 1.51
N ARG A 199 18.35 -2.25 2.31
CA ARG A 199 19.57 -2.16 3.12
C ARG A 199 20.83 -2.01 2.27
N ALA A 200 20.92 -2.74 1.17
CA ALA A 200 22.03 -2.62 0.21
C ALA A 200 22.09 -1.25 -0.46
N LEU A 201 20.93 -0.62 -0.73
CA LEU A 201 20.84 0.70 -1.37
C LEU A 201 21.09 1.87 -0.40
N TYR A 202 20.58 1.80 0.83
CA TYR A 202 20.47 2.95 1.74
C TYR A 202 21.06 2.71 3.14
N GLY A 203 21.59 1.52 3.38
CA GLY A 203 22.15 1.14 4.68
C GLY A 203 21.09 0.67 5.70
N ALA A 204 21.59 0.04 6.76
CA ALA A 204 20.75 -0.65 7.76
C ALA A 204 19.81 0.29 8.51
N ARG A 205 20.26 1.52 8.82
CA ARG A 205 19.45 2.51 9.57
C ARG A 205 18.19 2.90 8.79
N VAL A 206 18.32 3.15 7.49
CA VAL A 206 17.19 3.51 6.61
C VAL A 206 16.29 2.31 6.41
N ALA A 207 16.82 1.16 6.01
CA ALA A 207 16.05 -0.04 5.73
C ALA A 207 15.16 -0.48 6.90
N ARG A 208 15.67 -0.41 8.14
CA ARG A 208 14.87 -0.77 9.31
C ARG A 208 13.71 0.18 9.61
N ALA A 209 13.67 1.37 8.99
CA ALA A 209 12.63 2.39 9.22
C ALA A 209 11.56 2.40 8.11
N VAL A 210 11.78 1.68 7.00
CA VAL A 210 10.81 1.56 5.90
C VAL A 210 9.75 0.54 6.26
N THR A 211 8.48 0.90 6.06
CA THR A 211 7.34 -0.01 6.21
C THR A 211 7.22 -0.90 4.99
N ILE A 212 7.09 -2.22 5.20
CA ILE A 212 6.80 -3.20 4.16
C ILE A 212 5.44 -3.82 4.45
N GLN A 213 4.54 -3.79 3.47
CA GLN A 213 3.22 -4.38 3.54
C GLN A 213 3.14 -5.67 2.71
N TYR A 214 2.31 -6.60 3.16
CA TYR A 214 1.86 -7.70 2.31
C TYR A 214 0.63 -7.23 1.52
N GLY A 215 0.69 -7.31 0.19
CA GLY A 215 -0.36 -6.88 -0.75
C GLY A 215 -1.10 -8.03 -1.43
N GLY A 216 -0.86 -9.27 -1.01
CA GLY A 216 -1.65 -10.41 -1.46
C GLY A 216 -2.98 -10.54 -0.72
N SER A 217 -3.62 -11.71 -0.81
CA SER A 217 -4.92 -11.96 -0.17
C SER A 217 -4.81 -12.01 1.35
N MET A 218 -4.96 -10.85 2.00
CA MET A 218 -5.09 -10.73 3.46
C MET A 218 -6.55 -10.61 3.86
N ASN A 219 -6.96 -11.36 4.90
CA ASN A 219 -8.31 -11.39 5.45
C ASN A 219 -8.26 -11.65 6.97
N PRO A 220 -9.39 -11.56 7.71
CA PRO A 220 -9.38 -11.76 9.16
C PRO A 220 -8.78 -13.08 9.65
N LYS A 221 -8.83 -14.13 8.83
CA LYS A 221 -8.36 -15.48 9.25
C LYS A 221 -6.83 -15.63 9.21
N ASN A 222 -6.16 -14.93 8.26
CA ASN A 222 -4.71 -15.04 8.08
C ASN A 222 -3.92 -13.79 8.50
N ALA A 223 -4.61 -12.70 8.86
CA ALA A 223 -3.96 -11.44 9.16
C ALA A 223 -2.98 -11.54 10.36
N ALA A 224 -3.36 -12.24 11.43
CA ALA A 224 -2.50 -12.38 12.61
C ALA A 224 -1.19 -13.13 12.28
N GLU A 225 -1.27 -14.23 11.52
CA GLU A 225 -0.12 -15.03 11.11
C GLU A 225 0.83 -14.25 10.18
N LEU A 226 0.27 -13.55 9.18
CA LEU A 226 1.04 -12.69 8.29
C LEU A 226 1.73 -11.55 9.05
N LEU A 227 1.01 -10.88 9.96
CA LEU A 227 1.54 -9.76 10.74
C LEU A 227 2.52 -10.20 11.84
N ALA A 228 2.57 -11.49 12.18
CA ALA A 228 3.58 -12.06 13.07
C ALA A 228 4.96 -12.16 12.39
N GLN A 229 5.03 -12.16 11.07
CA GLN A 229 6.30 -12.23 10.33
C GLN A 229 7.17 -10.99 10.61
N PRO A 230 8.50 -11.17 10.82
CA PRO A 230 9.40 -10.09 11.27
C PRO A 230 9.44 -8.87 10.34
N ASP A 231 9.28 -9.08 9.04
CA ASP A 231 9.43 -8.05 8.01
C ASP A 231 8.13 -7.67 7.31
N ILE A 232 6.97 -8.15 7.82
CA ILE A 232 5.65 -7.69 7.40
C ILE A 232 5.14 -6.67 8.43
N ASP A 233 5.08 -5.40 8.02
CA ASP A 233 4.72 -4.27 8.87
C ASP A 233 3.26 -3.81 8.67
N GLY A 234 2.47 -4.56 7.93
CA GLY A 234 1.08 -4.23 7.64
C GLY A 234 0.55 -4.92 6.39
N GLY A 235 -0.58 -4.43 5.88
CA GLY A 235 -1.22 -4.99 4.70
C GLY A 235 -1.78 -3.92 3.77
N LEU A 236 -1.74 -4.22 2.45
CA LEU A 236 -2.50 -3.54 1.43
C LEU A 236 -3.66 -4.46 1.01
N ILE A 237 -4.88 -4.14 1.47
CA ILE A 237 -6.01 -5.06 1.56
C ILE A 237 -7.07 -4.68 0.52
N GLY A 238 -7.41 -5.62 -0.38
CA GLY A 238 -8.47 -5.45 -1.38
C GLY A 238 -9.86 -5.76 -0.81
N GLY A 239 -10.44 -6.89 -1.19
CA GLY A 239 -11.84 -7.24 -0.93
C GLY A 239 -12.30 -7.18 0.53
N ALA A 240 -11.46 -7.56 1.49
CA ALA A 240 -11.79 -7.46 2.91
C ALA A 240 -11.92 -5.99 3.39
N ALA A 241 -11.28 -5.04 2.72
CA ALA A 241 -11.41 -3.61 3.02
C ALA A 241 -12.71 -2.97 2.52
N LEU A 242 -13.51 -3.69 1.75
CA LEU A 242 -14.86 -3.27 1.33
C LEU A 242 -15.93 -3.53 2.39
N LYS A 243 -15.60 -4.27 3.45
CA LYS A 243 -16.51 -4.63 4.56
C LYS A 243 -15.94 -4.10 5.87
N ALA A 244 -16.67 -3.20 6.53
CA ALA A 244 -16.21 -2.52 7.73
C ALA A 244 -15.75 -3.48 8.82
N GLU A 245 -16.52 -4.56 9.08
CA GLU A 245 -16.22 -5.57 10.10
C GLU A 245 -14.91 -6.29 9.77
N GLN A 246 -14.75 -6.78 8.55
CA GLN A 246 -13.54 -7.51 8.14
C GLN A 246 -12.29 -6.62 8.19
N PHE A 247 -12.44 -5.35 7.81
CA PHE A 247 -11.33 -4.41 7.87
C PHE A 247 -10.92 -4.11 9.30
N VAL A 248 -11.89 -3.94 10.21
CA VAL A 248 -11.63 -3.74 11.64
C VAL A 248 -11.01 -4.99 12.28
N ASP A 249 -11.43 -6.19 11.90
CA ASP A 249 -10.81 -7.44 12.38
C ASP A 249 -9.32 -7.50 12.01
N ILE A 250 -8.96 -7.08 10.79
CA ILE A 250 -7.55 -6.99 10.37
C ILE A 250 -6.80 -5.90 11.14
N ILE A 251 -7.43 -4.75 11.40
CA ILE A 251 -6.86 -3.69 12.25
C ILE A 251 -6.59 -4.24 13.66
N ASN A 252 -7.52 -5.01 14.22
CA ASN A 252 -7.36 -5.64 15.53
C ASN A 252 -6.25 -6.68 15.55
N ALA A 253 -6.12 -7.49 14.49
CA ALA A 253 -5.02 -8.44 14.35
C ALA A 253 -3.63 -7.77 14.30
N ALA A 254 -3.56 -6.48 13.97
CA ALA A 254 -2.33 -5.70 14.02
C ALA A 254 -1.92 -5.28 15.44
N ASN A 255 -2.78 -5.48 16.44
CA ASN A 255 -2.43 -5.32 17.85
C ASN A 255 -1.74 -6.60 18.36
N GLN A 256 -0.44 -6.64 18.24
CA GLN A 256 0.40 -7.75 18.69
C GLN A 256 1.16 -7.31 19.96
N GLU A 257 0.43 -7.01 21.01
CA GLU A 257 1.01 -6.83 22.36
C GLU A 257 1.44 -8.16 22.97
#